data_ed369f01ffc7c249d9ed245f90306fd9
#
_entry.id   ed369f01ffc7c249d9ed245f90306fd9
#
_cell.length_a   1.000
_cell.length_b   1.000
_cell.length_c   1.000
_cell.angle_alpha   90.00
_cell.angle_beta   90.00
_cell.angle_gamma   90.00
#
_symmetry.space_group_name_H-M   'P 1'
#
loop_
_entity.id
_entity.type
_entity.pdbx_description
1 polymer ?
#
loop_
_entity_poly.entity_id
_entity_poly.type
_entity_poly.pdbx_seq_one_letter_code
_entity_poly.pdbx_strand_id
1 'polypeptide(L)'
;FGKRIGKDITIQSLRQEYDAVLISIGASTDKKLGIEGEQAEGVISAVSFLRDVGKDKSPDLTGQEVAVIGGGNVSMDAVRTAKRLGAKKVSIVYRRRTADMTALPAEIEGAVAEGIEVLTLKAPSRIETDENGHVSGIYVTPQMISKIKDGRASVCPTGEEDFLIPCQTLIVAIGQDIESEHFAEAGVPVSRGKIMTERYGGFDNIPGVFAGGDCASGPASVIKAIAAAKVVAANIDEYLGFHHIISCDVEIPEPRLSDREPCGRVELTEREACSRVCDFEGVENCMTEAEAKQESHRCLRCDHFGYGIFK
;
A
#
# COMPACT_ATOMS: atom_id res chain seq x y z
N PHE A 1 -16.69 1.63 19.46
CA PHE A 1 -16.92 1.27 18.05
C PHE A 1 -18.16 1.98 17.51
N GLY A 2 -18.28 2.10 16.18
CA GLY A 2 -19.43 2.74 15.53
C GLY A 2 -19.51 4.26 15.70
N LYS A 3 -18.40 4.92 16.07
CA LYS A 3 -18.30 6.37 16.23
C LYS A 3 -17.25 6.92 15.26
N ARG A 4 -17.56 8.05 14.63
CA ARG A 4 -16.66 8.77 13.73
C ARG A 4 -16.10 10.01 14.43
N ILE A 5 -14.77 10.10 14.50
CA ILE A 5 -14.07 11.29 15.02
C ILE A 5 -14.35 12.46 14.08
N GLY A 6 -14.59 13.64 14.66
CA GLY A 6 -14.97 14.85 13.91
C GLY A 6 -16.48 14.99 13.64
N LYS A 7 -17.25 13.90 13.79
CA LYS A 7 -18.72 13.91 13.62
C LYS A 7 -19.45 13.53 14.92
N ASP A 8 -19.18 12.37 15.46
CA ASP A 8 -19.86 11.82 16.64
C ASP A 8 -19.09 12.11 17.94
N ILE A 9 -17.77 12.21 17.85
CA ILE A 9 -16.85 12.49 18.97
C ILE A 9 -15.77 13.46 18.46
N THR A 10 -15.35 14.39 19.31
CA THR A 10 -14.26 15.33 19.00
C THR A 10 -12.98 14.97 19.75
N ILE A 11 -11.83 15.43 19.25
CA ILE A 11 -10.55 15.30 19.97
C ILE A 11 -10.61 16.01 21.33
N GLN A 12 -11.29 17.15 21.40
CA GLN A 12 -11.49 17.90 22.64
C GLN A 12 -12.27 17.09 23.68
N SER A 13 -13.35 16.42 23.29
CA SER A 13 -14.11 15.56 24.21
C SER A 13 -13.30 14.37 24.70
N LEU A 14 -12.50 13.74 23.82
CA LEU A 14 -11.61 12.64 24.20
C LEU A 14 -10.53 13.10 25.21
N ARG A 15 -9.96 14.28 25.03
CA ARG A 15 -8.99 14.85 25.97
C ARG A 15 -9.57 15.22 27.35
N GLN A 16 -10.87 15.40 27.43
CA GLN A 16 -11.56 15.61 28.73
C GLN A 16 -11.86 14.29 29.45
N GLU A 17 -12.00 13.22 28.70
CA GLU A 17 -12.39 11.90 29.21
C GLU A 17 -11.19 11.00 29.50
N TYR A 18 -10.07 11.17 28.74
CA TYR A 18 -8.89 10.32 28.83
C TYR A 18 -7.62 11.13 29.11
N ASP A 19 -6.70 10.53 29.87
CA ASP A 19 -5.42 11.15 30.24
C ASP A 19 -4.45 11.25 29.04
N ALA A 20 -4.60 10.34 28.05
CA ALA A 20 -3.86 10.38 26.80
C ALA A 20 -4.72 9.89 25.64
N VAL A 21 -4.50 10.44 24.44
CA VAL A 21 -5.21 10.09 23.22
C VAL A 21 -4.21 9.75 22.12
N LEU A 22 -4.32 8.55 21.55
CA LEU A 22 -3.52 8.12 20.40
C LEU A 22 -4.31 8.19 19.10
N ILE A 23 -3.82 8.91 18.11
CA ILE A 23 -4.33 8.97 16.74
C ILE A 23 -3.56 7.95 15.91
N SER A 24 -4.24 6.86 15.50
CA SER A 24 -3.63 5.81 14.65
C SER A 24 -4.60 5.34 13.57
N ILE A 25 -5.15 6.30 12.83
CA ILE A 25 -6.21 6.11 11.83
C ILE A 25 -5.71 5.49 10.50
N GLY A 26 -4.40 5.35 10.34
CA GLY A 26 -3.81 4.84 9.11
C GLY A 26 -3.97 5.77 7.91
N ALA A 27 -3.93 5.20 6.69
CA ALA A 27 -4.17 5.85 5.42
C ALA A 27 -5.10 4.95 4.60
N SER A 28 -6.41 5.12 4.78
CA SER A 28 -7.45 4.21 4.26
C SER A 28 -8.34 4.81 3.18
N THR A 29 -8.08 6.05 2.77
CA THR A 29 -8.76 6.71 1.66
C THR A 29 -7.90 6.70 0.40
N ASP A 30 -8.52 6.93 -0.73
CA ASP A 30 -7.87 6.87 -2.02
C ASP A 30 -7.52 8.24 -2.55
N LYS A 31 -6.36 8.31 -3.20
CA LYS A 31 -6.02 9.46 -4.02
C LYS A 31 -6.84 9.45 -5.29
N LYS A 32 -7.39 10.62 -5.61
CA LYS A 32 -8.12 10.83 -6.85
C LYS A 32 -7.17 11.17 -8.00
N LEU A 33 -7.57 10.83 -9.22
CA LEU A 33 -6.85 11.17 -10.43
C LEU A 33 -6.92 12.68 -10.72
N GLY A 34 -8.03 13.31 -10.37
CA GLY A 34 -8.28 14.75 -10.64
C GLY A 34 -8.49 15.04 -12.12
N ILE A 35 -9.04 14.09 -12.88
CA ILE A 35 -9.32 14.21 -14.31
C ILE A 35 -10.82 14.18 -14.60
N GLU A 36 -11.20 14.66 -15.77
CA GLU A 36 -12.58 14.63 -16.24
C GLU A 36 -13.12 13.20 -16.32
N GLY A 37 -14.36 12.99 -15.86
CA GLY A 37 -15.03 11.70 -15.84
C GLY A 37 -14.71 10.82 -14.62
N GLU A 38 -13.90 11.26 -13.67
CA GLU A 38 -13.52 10.46 -12.49
C GLU A 38 -14.70 10.04 -11.59
N GLN A 39 -15.85 10.70 -11.73
CA GLN A 39 -17.07 10.38 -10.97
C GLN A 39 -18.01 9.42 -11.73
N ALA A 40 -17.59 8.93 -12.91
CA ALA A 40 -18.39 8.02 -13.72
C ALA A 40 -18.64 6.69 -13.01
N GLU A 41 -19.77 6.08 -13.28
CA GLU A 41 -20.05 4.72 -12.82
C GLU A 41 -19.10 3.72 -13.49
N GLY A 42 -18.48 2.83 -12.68
CA GLY A 42 -17.42 1.95 -13.14
C GLY A 42 -15.99 2.46 -12.81
N VAL A 43 -15.85 3.69 -12.28
CA VAL A 43 -14.59 4.14 -11.66
C VAL A 43 -14.61 3.76 -10.20
N ILE A 44 -13.69 2.91 -9.79
CA ILE A 44 -13.59 2.40 -8.42
C ILE A 44 -12.18 2.56 -7.86
N SER A 45 -12.12 2.76 -6.55
CA SER A 45 -10.87 2.81 -5.83
C SER A 45 -10.29 1.41 -5.63
N ALA A 46 -9.00 1.23 -5.79
CA ALA A 46 -8.34 -0.05 -5.54
C ALA A 46 -8.48 -0.49 -4.08
N VAL A 47 -8.42 0.43 -3.12
CA VAL A 47 -8.58 0.11 -1.69
C VAL A 47 -9.99 -0.36 -1.39
N SER A 48 -11.01 0.32 -1.93
CA SER A 48 -12.41 -0.10 -1.78
C SER A 48 -12.67 -1.42 -2.47
N PHE A 49 -12.18 -1.59 -3.70
CA PHE A 49 -12.29 -2.83 -4.47
C PHE A 49 -11.74 -4.03 -3.69
N LEU A 50 -10.48 -3.97 -3.27
CA LEU A 50 -9.83 -5.07 -2.54
C LEU A 50 -10.48 -5.33 -1.18
N ARG A 51 -10.92 -4.28 -0.48
CA ARG A 51 -11.66 -4.41 0.78
C ARG A 51 -13.00 -5.11 0.60
N ASP A 52 -13.72 -4.79 -0.46
CA ASP A 52 -15.04 -5.37 -0.72
C ASP A 52 -14.90 -6.83 -1.17
N VAL A 53 -13.90 -7.17 -1.97
CA VAL A 53 -13.52 -8.56 -2.27
C VAL A 53 -13.20 -9.34 -1.00
N GLY A 54 -12.39 -8.78 -0.09
CA GLY A 54 -12.08 -9.41 1.20
C GLY A 54 -13.26 -9.53 2.17
N LYS A 55 -14.42 -8.93 1.85
CA LYS A 55 -15.69 -9.04 2.59
C LYS A 55 -16.74 -9.84 1.87
N ASP A 56 -16.37 -10.62 0.86
CA ASP A 56 -17.27 -11.40 0.01
C ASP A 56 -18.32 -10.54 -0.72
N LYS A 57 -17.96 -9.28 -1.04
CA LYS A 57 -18.78 -8.33 -1.80
C LYS A 57 -18.14 -7.98 -3.14
N SER A 58 -17.64 -8.98 -3.81
CA SER A 58 -16.94 -8.82 -5.08
C SER A 58 -17.88 -8.31 -6.17
N PRO A 59 -17.46 -7.33 -7.00
CA PRO A 59 -18.19 -7.01 -8.21
C PRO A 59 -18.09 -8.16 -9.22
N ASP A 60 -19.09 -8.30 -10.06
CA ASP A 60 -19.00 -9.21 -11.21
C ASP A 60 -18.26 -8.52 -12.36
N LEU A 61 -17.06 -9.01 -12.65
CA LEU A 61 -16.23 -8.51 -13.75
C LEU A 61 -16.22 -9.45 -14.96
N THR A 62 -17.08 -10.46 -14.97
CA THR A 62 -17.15 -11.48 -16.03
C THR A 62 -17.30 -10.84 -17.42
N GLY A 63 -16.34 -11.13 -18.29
CA GLY A 63 -16.33 -10.65 -19.67
C GLY A 63 -15.96 -9.20 -19.88
N GLN A 64 -15.73 -8.42 -18.81
CA GLN A 64 -15.34 -7.00 -18.88
C GLN A 64 -13.86 -6.83 -19.24
N GLU A 65 -13.55 -5.70 -19.86
CA GLU A 65 -12.21 -5.17 -19.94
C GLU A 65 -11.97 -4.19 -18.78
N VAL A 66 -10.92 -4.46 -18.00
CA VAL A 66 -10.59 -3.70 -16.78
C VAL A 66 -9.26 -3.00 -16.97
N ALA A 67 -9.20 -1.70 -16.71
CA ALA A 67 -7.96 -0.94 -16.64
C ALA A 67 -7.65 -0.56 -15.19
N VAL A 68 -6.39 -0.72 -14.77
CA VAL A 68 -5.91 -0.31 -13.45
C VAL A 68 -4.86 0.77 -13.60
N ILE A 69 -5.08 1.92 -12.97
CA ILE A 69 -4.15 3.05 -13.01
C ILE A 69 -3.21 2.98 -11.83
N GLY A 70 -1.93 2.71 -12.07
CA GLY A 70 -0.92 2.69 -11.03
C GLY A 70 0.22 1.72 -11.30
N GLY A 71 1.23 1.71 -10.43
CA GLY A 71 2.42 0.85 -10.57
C GLY A 71 3.02 0.43 -9.22
N GLY A 72 2.20 0.38 -8.17
CA GLY A 72 2.57 -0.14 -6.86
C GLY A 72 2.01 -1.55 -6.61
N ASN A 73 2.33 -2.16 -5.46
CA ASN A 73 1.83 -3.50 -5.09
C ASN A 73 0.30 -3.56 -5.10
N VAL A 74 -0.38 -2.51 -4.64
CA VAL A 74 -1.86 -2.43 -4.68
C VAL A 74 -2.41 -2.54 -6.10
N SER A 75 -1.67 -2.02 -7.11
CA SER A 75 -2.05 -2.17 -8.52
C SER A 75 -1.92 -3.63 -8.96
N MET A 76 -0.87 -4.34 -8.51
CA MET A 76 -0.67 -5.76 -8.82
C MET A 76 -1.77 -6.62 -8.18
N ASP A 77 -2.09 -6.35 -6.90
CA ASP A 77 -3.21 -7.02 -6.22
C ASP A 77 -4.53 -6.78 -6.96
N ALA A 78 -4.80 -5.54 -7.38
CA ALA A 78 -6.04 -5.19 -8.06
C ALA A 78 -6.19 -5.88 -9.42
N VAL A 79 -5.15 -5.90 -10.26
CA VAL A 79 -5.24 -6.55 -11.58
C VAL A 79 -5.37 -8.06 -11.47
N ARG A 80 -4.62 -8.68 -10.55
CA ARG A 80 -4.66 -10.13 -10.32
C ARG A 80 -6.03 -10.55 -9.74
N THR A 81 -6.59 -9.73 -8.84
CA THR A 81 -7.94 -9.92 -8.31
C THR A 81 -9.00 -9.75 -9.40
N ALA A 82 -8.93 -8.68 -10.22
CA ALA A 82 -9.87 -8.48 -11.32
C ALA A 82 -9.86 -9.66 -12.31
N LYS A 83 -8.67 -10.22 -12.59
CA LYS A 83 -8.53 -11.40 -13.44
C LYS A 83 -9.26 -12.61 -12.86
N ARG A 84 -9.11 -12.86 -11.55
CA ARG A 84 -9.80 -13.95 -10.83
C ARG A 84 -11.31 -13.77 -10.76
N LEU A 85 -11.80 -12.53 -10.81
CA LEU A 85 -13.23 -12.21 -10.88
C LEU A 85 -13.81 -12.29 -12.31
N GLY A 86 -13.08 -12.90 -13.25
CA GLY A 86 -13.59 -13.23 -14.57
C GLY A 86 -13.41 -12.15 -15.64
N ALA A 87 -12.63 -11.10 -15.37
CA ALA A 87 -12.34 -10.09 -16.37
C ALA A 87 -11.68 -10.70 -17.62
N LYS A 88 -12.25 -10.40 -18.81
CA LYS A 88 -11.78 -10.90 -20.10
C LYS A 88 -10.37 -10.39 -20.42
N LYS A 89 -10.17 -9.08 -20.20
CA LYS A 89 -8.90 -8.40 -20.41
C LYS A 89 -8.61 -7.52 -19.21
N VAL A 90 -7.37 -7.55 -18.69
CA VAL A 90 -6.93 -6.68 -17.61
C VAL A 90 -5.63 -6.01 -18.02
N SER A 91 -5.57 -4.70 -17.87
CA SER A 91 -4.38 -3.91 -18.19
C SER A 91 -3.99 -2.97 -17.05
N ILE A 92 -2.68 -2.80 -16.87
CA ILE A 92 -2.09 -1.76 -16.02
C ILE A 92 -1.75 -0.57 -16.91
N VAL A 93 -2.21 0.61 -16.53
CA VAL A 93 -1.85 1.88 -17.17
C VAL A 93 -0.91 2.64 -16.24
N TYR A 94 0.33 2.84 -16.68
CA TYR A 94 1.35 3.47 -15.86
C TYR A 94 2.10 4.57 -16.62
N ARG A 95 2.23 5.74 -16.00
CA ARG A 95 2.80 6.93 -16.64
C ARG A 95 4.32 6.91 -16.83
N ARG A 96 5.04 5.97 -16.16
CA ARG A 96 6.50 5.83 -16.27
C ARG A 96 6.87 4.48 -16.85
N ARG A 97 8.17 4.13 -16.82
CA ARG A 97 8.67 2.81 -17.24
C ARG A 97 8.32 1.73 -16.20
N THR A 98 8.35 0.48 -16.61
CA THR A 98 8.24 -0.66 -15.69
C THR A 98 9.30 -0.60 -14.58
N ALA A 99 10.55 -0.23 -14.91
CA ALA A 99 11.63 -0.06 -13.95
C ALA A 99 11.40 1.05 -12.91
N ASP A 100 10.45 1.96 -13.13
CA ASP A 100 10.08 3.02 -12.19
C ASP A 100 8.86 2.63 -11.32
N MET A 101 8.29 1.45 -11.52
CA MET A 101 7.22 0.92 -10.68
C MET A 101 7.74 0.67 -9.27
N THR A 102 6.88 0.91 -8.28
CA THR A 102 7.19 0.66 -6.86
C THR A 102 6.72 -0.72 -6.39
N ALA A 103 6.05 -1.46 -7.26
CA ALA A 103 5.73 -2.86 -7.04
C ALA A 103 7.00 -3.70 -7.04
N LEU A 104 6.99 -4.81 -6.29
CA LEU A 104 8.07 -5.77 -6.31
C LEU A 104 8.21 -6.40 -7.71
N PRO A 105 9.43 -6.61 -8.22
CA PRO A 105 9.63 -7.24 -9.54
C PRO A 105 8.87 -8.55 -9.70
N ALA A 106 8.91 -9.43 -8.68
CA ALA A 106 8.19 -10.70 -8.69
C ALA A 106 6.67 -10.53 -8.83
N GLU A 107 6.08 -9.49 -8.23
CA GLU A 107 4.64 -9.21 -8.38
C GLU A 107 4.29 -8.75 -9.80
N ILE A 108 5.16 -7.97 -10.43
CA ILE A 108 4.98 -7.55 -11.84
C ILE A 108 5.10 -8.77 -12.76
N GLU A 109 6.11 -9.60 -12.56
CA GLU A 109 6.34 -10.83 -13.33
C GLU A 109 5.16 -11.79 -13.15
N GLY A 110 4.68 -11.97 -11.91
CA GLY A 110 3.51 -12.78 -11.59
C GLY A 110 2.24 -12.29 -12.30
N ALA A 111 2.01 -10.97 -12.32
CA ALA A 111 0.87 -10.38 -13.04
C ALA A 111 0.98 -10.61 -14.56
N VAL A 112 2.15 -10.40 -15.15
CA VAL A 112 2.39 -10.66 -16.59
C VAL A 112 2.19 -12.13 -16.92
N ALA A 113 2.67 -13.05 -16.09
CA ALA A 113 2.48 -14.49 -16.27
C ALA A 113 0.99 -14.89 -16.23
N GLU A 114 0.17 -14.17 -15.45
CA GLU A 114 -1.28 -14.33 -15.38
C GLU A 114 -2.03 -13.66 -16.56
N GLY A 115 -1.31 -13.12 -17.55
CA GLY A 115 -1.88 -12.53 -18.77
C GLY A 115 -2.35 -11.09 -18.62
N ILE A 116 -1.85 -10.36 -17.64
CA ILE A 116 -2.11 -8.92 -17.50
C ILE A 116 -1.19 -8.13 -18.43
N GLU A 117 -1.77 -7.19 -19.18
CA GLU A 117 -1.05 -6.29 -20.07
C GLU A 117 -0.49 -5.09 -19.29
N VAL A 118 0.79 -4.76 -19.47
CA VAL A 118 1.44 -3.63 -18.81
C VAL A 118 1.71 -2.50 -19.80
N LEU A 119 0.89 -1.46 -19.75
CA LEU A 119 0.93 -0.29 -20.62
C LEU A 119 1.70 0.85 -19.93
N THR A 120 2.99 0.94 -20.21
CA THR A 120 3.88 1.96 -19.65
C THR A 120 3.95 3.22 -20.50
N LEU A 121 4.45 4.33 -19.92
CA LEU A 121 4.57 5.64 -20.55
C LEU A 121 3.21 6.14 -21.08
N LYS A 122 2.16 5.92 -20.30
CA LYS A 122 0.78 6.31 -20.58
C LYS A 122 0.23 7.06 -19.37
N ALA A 123 0.05 8.37 -19.50
CA ALA A 123 -0.55 9.19 -18.44
C ALA A 123 -2.06 9.34 -18.67
N PRO A 124 -2.92 8.99 -17.71
CA PRO A 124 -4.35 9.25 -17.82
C PRO A 124 -4.64 10.73 -18.04
N SER A 125 -5.53 11.05 -18.99
CA SER A 125 -5.91 12.43 -19.30
C SER A 125 -7.40 12.72 -19.06
N ARG A 126 -8.30 11.84 -19.47
CA ARG A 126 -9.74 11.92 -19.21
C ARG A 126 -10.39 10.54 -19.31
N ILE A 127 -11.52 10.37 -18.65
CA ILE A 127 -12.32 9.15 -18.71
C ILE A 127 -13.45 9.35 -19.71
N GLU A 128 -13.61 8.39 -20.61
CA GLU A 128 -14.71 8.34 -21.55
C GLU A 128 -15.89 7.60 -20.92
N THR A 129 -17.09 8.13 -21.14
CA THR A 129 -18.34 7.52 -20.66
C THR A 129 -19.31 7.23 -21.80
N ASP A 130 -20.15 6.25 -21.62
CA ASP A 130 -21.28 5.99 -22.50
C ASP A 130 -22.44 6.99 -22.24
N GLU A 131 -23.52 6.84 -22.99
CA GLU A 131 -24.72 7.69 -22.89
C GLU A 131 -25.41 7.57 -21.52
N ASN A 132 -25.14 6.52 -20.74
CA ASN A 132 -25.71 6.27 -19.41
C ASN A 132 -24.78 6.78 -18.28
N GLY A 133 -23.60 7.31 -18.60
CA GLY A 133 -22.61 7.78 -17.62
C GLY A 133 -21.70 6.68 -17.06
N HIS A 134 -21.71 5.48 -17.65
CA HIS A 134 -20.77 4.41 -17.29
C HIS A 134 -19.45 4.57 -18.04
N VAL A 135 -18.36 4.10 -17.44
CA VAL A 135 -17.04 4.07 -18.08
C VAL A 135 -17.08 3.23 -19.36
N SER A 136 -16.61 3.79 -20.45
CA SER A 136 -16.39 3.10 -21.74
C SER A 136 -14.91 3.05 -22.13
N GLY A 137 -14.04 3.83 -21.44
CA GLY A 137 -12.60 3.80 -21.62
C GLY A 137 -11.86 4.91 -20.90
N ILE A 138 -10.55 4.89 -21.04
CA ILE A 138 -9.65 5.92 -20.52
C ILE A 138 -8.77 6.48 -21.65
N TYR A 139 -8.76 7.78 -21.85
CA TYR A 139 -7.81 8.44 -22.71
C TYR A 139 -6.48 8.59 -21.98
N VAL A 140 -5.41 8.34 -22.70
CA VAL A 140 -4.05 8.43 -22.18
C VAL A 140 -3.17 9.25 -23.11
N THR A 141 -2.36 10.11 -22.52
CA THR A 141 -1.33 10.89 -23.22
C THR A 141 -0.03 10.09 -23.24
N PRO A 142 0.56 9.79 -24.43
CA PRO A 142 1.87 9.18 -24.53
C PRO A 142 2.95 10.02 -23.86
N GLN A 143 3.84 9.36 -23.13
CA GLN A 143 4.88 10.00 -22.32
C GLN A 143 6.27 9.63 -22.82
N MET A 144 7.21 10.56 -22.65
CA MET A 144 8.65 10.32 -22.82
C MET A 144 9.40 10.67 -21.54
N ILE A 145 10.61 10.13 -21.40
CA ILE A 145 11.48 10.45 -20.26
C ILE A 145 12.10 11.83 -20.48
N SER A 146 11.84 12.75 -19.56
CA SER A 146 12.42 14.10 -19.61
C SER A 146 13.75 14.20 -18.85
N LYS A 147 13.87 13.52 -17.72
CA LYS A 147 15.11 13.42 -16.92
C LYS A 147 15.03 12.26 -15.92
N ILE A 148 16.20 11.84 -15.43
CA ILE A 148 16.30 10.87 -14.34
C ILE A 148 16.94 11.57 -13.14
N LYS A 149 16.27 11.51 -11.98
CA LYS A 149 16.77 12.02 -10.72
C LYS A 149 16.67 10.92 -9.66
N ASP A 150 17.77 10.65 -8.96
CA ASP A 150 17.85 9.61 -7.93
C ASP A 150 17.32 8.25 -8.41
N GLY A 151 17.70 7.86 -9.64
CA GLY A 151 17.29 6.62 -10.30
C GLY A 151 15.85 6.60 -10.84
N ARG A 152 15.03 7.61 -10.55
CA ARG A 152 13.62 7.68 -10.95
C ARG A 152 13.41 8.61 -12.14
N ALA A 153 12.69 8.12 -13.16
CA ALA A 153 12.37 8.93 -14.33
C ALA A 153 11.28 9.97 -14.03
N SER A 154 11.53 11.21 -14.45
CA SER A 154 10.50 12.21 -14.68
C SER A 154 10.03 12.07 -16.13
N VAL A 155 8.75 12.24 -16.38
CA VAL A 155 8.15 12.10 -17.69
C VAL A 155 7.45 13.38 -18.12
N CYS A 156 7.33 13.58 -19.45
CA CYS A 156 6.57 14.65 -20.06
C CYS A 156 5.85 14.09 -21.30
N PRO A 157 4.77 14.74 -21.78
CA PRO A 157 4.09 14.35 -23.01
C PRO A 157 5.02 14.31 -24.21
N THR A 158 4.80 13.35 -25.10
CA THR A 158 5.55 13.24 -26.38
C THR A 158 5.13 14.31 -27.38
N GLY A 159 3.94 14.87 -27.25
CA GLY A 159 3.28 15.73 -28.23
C GLY A 159 2.42 14.96 -29.24
N GLU A 160 2.36 13.64 -29.12
CA GLU A 160 1.41 12.81 -29.86
C GLU A 160 -0.01 12.97 -29.28
N GLU A 161 -1.02 12.67 -30.09
CA GLU A 161 -2.42 12.73 -29.68
C GLU A 161 -2.74 11.69 -28.61
N ASP A 162 -3.66 12.04 -27.72
CA ASP A 162 -4.23 11.11 -26.75
C ASP A 162 -4.99 9.99 -27.49
N PHE A 163 -4.91 8.78 -26.98
CA PHE A 163 -5.67 7.67 -27.52
C PHE A 163 -6.48 6.93 -26.43
N LEU A 164 -7.56 6.30 -26.86
CA LEU A 164 -8.48 5.60 -26.00
C LEU A 164 -8.00 4.16 -25.73
N ILE A 165 -8.00 3.79 -24.46
CA ILE A 165 -7.92 2.39 -23.99
C ILE A 165 -9.32 2.01 -23.54
N PRO A 166 -10.01 1.11 -24.25
CA PRO A 166 -11.36 0.70 -23.87
C PRO A 166 -11.36 -0.08 -22.57
N CYS A 167 -12.32 0.20 -21.70
CA CYS A 167 -12.59 -0.58 -20.48
C CYS A 167 -13.98 -0.24 -19.94
N GLN A 168 -14.63 -1.18 -19.27
CA GLN A 168 -15.92 -1.01 -18.60
C GLN A 168 -15.76 -0.75 -17.11
N THR A 169 -14.59 -1.12 -16.54
CA THR A 169 -14.23 -0.83 -15.16
C THR A 169 -12.84 -0.22 -15.11
N LEU A 170 -12.71 0.89 -14.40
CA LEU A 170 -11.45 1.59 -14.16
C LEU A 170 -11.12 1.57 -12.69
N ILE A 171 -10.02 0.91 -12.30
CA ILE A 171 -9.58 0.82 -10.91
C ILE A 171 -8.43 1.80 -10.68
N VAL A 172 -8.61 2.73 -9.74
CA VAL A 172 -7.61 3.76 -9.41
C VAL A 172 -6.73 3.29 -8.26
N ALA A 173 -5.43 3.11 -8.53
CA ALA A 173 -4.42 2.57 -7.61
C ALA A 173 -3.17 3.48 -7.50
N ILE A 174 -3.35 4.80 -7.44
CA ILE A 174 -2.26 5.79 -7.46
C ILE A 174 -1.74 6.19 -6.07
N GLY A 175 -2.18 5.50 -5.04
CA GLY A 175 -1.78 5.69 -3.65
C GLY A 175 -2.96 5.92 -2.72
N GLN A 176 -2.63 6.04 -1.45
CA GLN A 176 -3.58 6.22 -0.36
C GLN A 176 -3.45 7.61 0.22
N ASP A 177 -4.52 8.10 0.84
CA ASP A 177 -4.59 9.38 1.53
C ASP A 177 -5.11 9.20 2.96
N ILE A 178 -5.05 10.25 3.75
CA ILE A 178 -5.39 10.25 5.18
C ILE A 178 -6.51 11.26 5.37
N GLU A 179 -7.62 10.84 5.97
CA GLU A 179 -8.71 11.75 6.37
C GLU A 179 -8.28 12.58 7.59
N SER A 180 -7.50 13.63 7.38
CA SER A 180 -6.88 14.42 8.45
C SER A 180 -7.51 15.82 8.67
N GLU A 181 -8.47 16.23 7.84
CA GLU A 181 -9.04 17.59 7.88
C GLU A 181 -9.66 17.92 9.24
N HIS A 182 -10.48 17.03 9.76
CA HIS A 182 -11.14 17.22 11.05
C HIS A 182 -10.16 17.22 12.25
N PHE A 183 -8.97 16.61 12.10
CA PHE A 183 -7.90 16.73 13.09
C PHE A 183 -7.23 18.11 13.01
N ALA A 184 -7.02 18.63 11.79
CA ALA A 184 -6.51 19.99 11.59
C ALA A 184 -7.44 21.04 12.19
N GLU A 185 -8.76 20.91 12.00
CA GLU A 185 -9.78 21.76 12.61
C GLU A 185 -9.74 21.72 14.15
N ALA A 186 -9.35 20.58 14.72
CA ALA A 186 -9.17 20.40 16.16
C ALA A 186 -7.81 20.89 16.68
N GLY A 187 -6.99 21.50 15.82
CA GLY A 187 -5.68 22.08 16.17
C GLY A 187 -4.51 21.09 16.08
N VAL A 188 -4.71 19.85 15.61
CA VAL A 188 -3.62 18.90 15.36
C VAL A 188 -2.84 19.36 14.14
N PRO A 189 -1.50 19.48 14.20
CA PRO A 189 -0.70 19.89 13.05
C PRO A 189 -0.82 18.89 11.89
N VAL A 190 -1.24 19.38 10.72
CA VAL A 190 -1.37 18.58 9.49
C VAL A 190 -0.62 19.27 8.35
N SER A 191 0.13 18.52 7.57
CA SER A 191 0.78 18.99 6.36
C SER A 191 0.66 17.97 5.24
N ARG A 192 0.14 18.41 4.08
CA ARG A 192 -0.08 17.55 2.90
C ARG A 192 -0.86 16.27 3.24
N GLY A 193 -1.90 16.39 4.04
CA GLY A 193 -2.74 15.28 4.49
C GLY A 193 -2.16 14.43 5.63
N LYS A 194 -0.88 14.58 6.00
CA LYS A 194 -0.26 13.82 7.07
C LYS A 194 -0.33 14.56 8.40
N ILE A 195 -0.51 13.82 9.48
CA ILE A 195 -0.41 14.34 10.83
C ILE A 195 1.08 14.54 11.15
N MET A 196 1.45 15.76 11.48
CA MET A 196 2.84 16.17 11.72
C MET A 196 3.13 16.09 13.21
N THR A 197 3.78 15.01 13.63
CA THR A 197 4.20 14.81 15.01
C THR A 197 5.59 15.36 15.28
N GLU A 198 5.86 15.73 16.51
CA GLU A 198 7.20 15.94 17.03
C GLU A 198 7.99 14.62 17.07
N ARG A 199 9.26 14.69 17.48
CA ARG A 199 10.23 13.58 17.39
C ARG A 199 9.74 12.24 17.95
N TYR A 200 8.83 12.27 18.92
CA TYR A 200 8.38 11.08 19.66
C TYR A 200 6.88 10.78 19.53
N GLY A 201 6.24 11.29 18.50
CA GLY A 201 4.83 11.04 18.23
C GLY A 201 3.86 11.95 18.99
N GLY A 202 4.34 12.83 19.85
CA GLY A 202 3.55 13.83 20.57
C GLY A 202 3.39 15.14 19.82
N PHE A 203 2.75 16.12 20.48
CA PHE A 203 2.55 17.47 19.96
C PHE A 203 2.77 18.50 21.08
N ASP A 204 3.67 19.45 20.90
CA ASP A 204 3.96 20.48 21.86
C ASP A 204 2.75 21.38 22.18
N ASN A 205 1.94 21.66 21.14
CA ASN A 205 0.75 22.54 21.25
C ASN A 205 -0.49 21.83 21.83
N ILE A 206 -0.50 20.49 21.90
CA ILE A 206 -1.64 19.69 22.38
C ILE A 206 -1.14 18.58 23.29
N PRO A 207 -0.70 18.87 24.52
CA PRO A 207 -0.22 17.85 25.45
C PRO A 207 -1.24 16.74 25.68
N GLY A 208 -0.75 15.49 25.80
CA GLY A 208 -1.59 14.30 26.00
C GLY A 208 -2.17 13.73 24.71
N VAL A 209 -1.92 14.34 23.55
CA VAL A 209 -2.27 13.76 22.25
C VAL A 209 -1.02 13.24 21.55
N PHE A 210 -1.14 12.07 20.94
CA PHE A 210 -0.06 11.39 20.24
C PHE A 210 -0.55 10.87 18.89
N ALA A 211 0.35 10.67 17.93
CA ALA A 211 0.00 10.02 16.67
C ALA A 211 1.14 9.13 16.17
N GLY A 212 0.77 8.05 15.47
CA GLY A 212 1.75 7.11 14.92
C GLY A 212 1.18 6.21 13.83
N GLY A 213 2.08 5.51 13.15
CA GLY A 213 1.74 4.68 12.00
C GLY A 213 1.54 5.50 10.72
N ASP A 214 0.78 4.96 9.76
CA ASP A 214 0.66 5.53 8.42
C ASP A 214 0.04 6.93 8.38
N CYS A 215 -0.77 7.31 9.36
CA CYS A 215 -1.33 8.67 9.44
C CYS A 215 -0.25 9.74 9.69
N ALA A 216 0.88 9.37 10.27
CA ALA A 216 2.01 10.27 10.52
C ALA A 216 3.14 10.07 9.49
N SER A 217 3.56 8.82 9.24
CA SER A 217 4.68 8.53 8.33
C SER A 217 4.28 8.48 6.85
N GLY A 218 3.01 8.29 6.54
CA GLY A 218 2.47 7.87 5.26
C GLY A 218 2.45 6.35 5.11
N PRO A 219 1.70 5.82 4.11
CA PRO A 219 1.57 4.38 3.88
C PRO A 219 2.93 3.69 3.76
N ALA A 220 3.13 2.62 4.54
CA ALA A 220 4.38 1.89 4.60
C ALA A 220 4.15 0.41 4.94
N SER A 221 5.10 -0.24 5.60
CA SER A 221 5.01 -1.65 6.00
C SER A 221 4.47 -1.79 7.43
N VAL A 222 3.89 -2.97 7.72
CA VAL A 222 3.45 -3.36 9.08
C VAL A 222 4.58 -3.21 10.10
N ILE A 223 5.81 -3.59 9.74
CA ILE A 223 6.98 -3.46 10.63
C ILE A 223 7.25 -2.00 11.04
N LYS A 224 7.09 -1.05 10.10
CA LYS A 224 7.23 0.39 10.42
C LYS A 224 6.11 0.88 11.33
N ALA A 225 4.89 0.41 11.13
CA ALA A 225 3.76 0.75 12.00
C ALA A 225 3.98 0.22 13.43
N ILE A 226 4.46 -1.04 13.58
CA ILE A 226 4.82 -1.62 14.87
C ILE A 226 5.96 -0.84 15.55
N ALA A 227 7.00 -0.48 14.81
CA ALA A 227 8.11 0.30 15.34
C ALA A 227 7.63 1.68 15.85
N ALA A 228 6.80 2.37 15.07
CA ALA A 228 6.19 3.63 15.50
C ALA A 228 5.32 3.45 16.75
N ALA A 229 4.51 2.39 16.79
CA ALA A 229 3.65 2.10 17.94
C ALA A 229 4.43 1.88 19.24
N LYS A 230 5.59 1.17 19.17
CA LYS A 230 6.47 0.97 20.33
C LYS A 230 7.00 2.29 20.87
N VAL A 231 7.45 3.19 19.99
CA VAL A 231 7.93 4.52 20.40
C VAL A 231 6.82 5.34 21.02
N VAL A 232 5.67 5.39 20.38
CA VAL A 232 4.52 6.18 20.88
C VAL A 232 4.02 5.62 22.22
N ALA A 233 3.92 4.29 22.36
CA ALA A 233 3.49 3.66 23.60
C ALA A 233 4.44 3.99 24.77
N ALA A 234 5.76 3.94 24.54
CA ALA A 234 6.74 4.32 25.56
C ALA A 234 6.61 5.80 25.96
N ASN A 235 6.34 6.68 25.00
CA ASN A 235 6.17 8.11 25.30
C ASN A 235 4.84 8.44 25.98
N ILE A 236 3.78 7.67 25.70
CA ILE A 236 2.51 7.78 26.46
C ILE A 236 2.74 7.30 27.90
N ASP A 237 3.43 6.20 28.09
CA ASP A 237 3.76 5.64 29.41
C ASP A 237 4.57 6.64 30.24
N GLU A 238 5.60 7.25 29.64
CA GLU A 238 6.40 8.31 30.28
C GLU A 238 5.56 9.55 30.58
N TYR A 239 4.71 9.98 29.67
CA TYR A 239 3.81 11.13 29.86
C TYR A 239 2.84 10.92 31.05
N LEU A 240 2.38 9.68 31.24
CA LEU A 240 1.49 9.30 32.33
C LEU A 240 2.25 9.06 33.66
N GLY A 241 3.57 9.07 33.66
CA GLY A 241 4.44 8.93 34.82
C GLY A 241 4.62 7.49 35.33
N PHE A 242 4.40 6.49 34.47
CA PHE A 242 4.52 5.08 34.88
C PHE A 242 5.90 4.49 34.70
N HIS A 243 6.65 4.86 33.64
CA HIS A 243 8.02 4.39 33.37
C HIS A 243 8.17 2.86 33.24
N HIS A 244 7.22 2.20 32.58
CA HIS A 244 7.29 0.76 32.36
C HIS A 244 8.39 0.38 31.36
N ILE A 245 9.12 -0.69 31.66
CA ILE A 245 10.04 -1.30 30.72
C ILE A 245 9.33 -2.44 30.02
N ILE A 246 9.13 -2.33 28.71
CA ILE A 246 8.62 -3.43 27.90
C ILE A 246 9.78 -4.39 27.66
N SER A 247 9.80 -5.51 28.38
CA SER A 247 10.75 -6.61 28.19
C SER A 247 10.08 -7.79 27.48
N CYS A 248 10.91 -8.60 26.83
CA CYS A 248 10.48 -9.85 26.25
C CYS A 248 11.20 -10.97 27.01
N ASP A 249 10.46 -11.84 27.66
CA ASP A 249 11.00 -12.95 28.47
C ASP A 249 11.52 -14.13 27.61
N VAL A 250 11.67 -13.91 26.30
CA VAL A 250 12.24 -14.90 25.38
C VAL A 250 13.75 -14.80 25.43
N GLU A 251 14.38 -15.84 25.98
CA GLU A 251 15.83 -16.02 25.86
C GLU A 251 16.18 -16.39 24.43
N ILE A 252 16.90 -15.50 23.76
CA ILE A 252 17.40 -15.75 22.41
C ILE A 252 18.80 -16.34 22.54
N PRO A 253 19.02 -17.62 22.20
CA PRO A 253 20.32 -18.24 22.37
C PRO A 253 21.37 -17.57 21.49
N GLU A 254 22.60 -17.58 21.97
CA GLU A 254 23.75 -17.07 21.20
C GLU A 254 23.89 -17.81 19.87
N PRO A 255 24.18 -17.10 18.77
CA PRO A 255 24.34 -17.71 17.46
C PRO A 255 25.62 -18.56 17.41
N ARG A 256 25.49 -19.80 16.96
CA ARG A 256 26.63 -20.65 16.61
C ARG A 256 26.82 -20.61 15.10
N LEU A 257 27.89 -19.98 14.64
CA LEU A 257 28.18 -19.83 13.21
C LEU A 257 29.18 -20.85 12.68
N SER A 258 29.92 -21.52 13.59
CA SER A 258 30.95 -22.48 13.27
C SER A 258 30.44 -23.82 12.77
N ASP A 259 29.15 -24.12 12.98
CA ASP A 259 28.51 -25.38 12.60
C ASP A 259 27.61 -25.23 11.35
N ARG A 260 27.71 -24.11 10.64
CA ARG A 260 26.90 -23.82 9.46
C ARG A 260 27.66 -24.09 8.18
N GLU A 261 27.17 -25.05 7.41
CA GLU A 261 27.69 -25.25 6.06
C GLU A 261 27.15 -24.17 5.11
N PRO A 262 28.01 -23.64 4.21
CA PRO A 262 27.57 -22.72 3.18
C PRO A 262 26.50 -23.39 2.30
N CYS A 263 25.34 -22.76 2.19
CA CYS A 263 24.24 -23.23 1.34
C CYS A 263 23.63 -22.08 0.53
N GLY A 264 23.05 -22.39 -0.61
CA GLY A 264 22.34 -21.44 -1.47
C GLY A 264 20.99 -21.03 -0.87
N ARG A 265 20.43 -19.95 -1.42
CA ARG A 265 19.06 -19.54 -1.12
C ARG A 265 18.07 -20.56 -1.67
N VAL A 266 17.03 -20.85 -0.92
CA VAL A 266 15.86 -21.57 -1.43
C VAL A 266 14.99 -20.59 -2.20
N GLU A 267 14.66 -20.91 -3.44
CA GLU A 267 13.72 -20.16 -4.24
C GLU A 267 12.33 -20.78 -4.09
N LEU A 268 11.40 -19.98 -3.60
CA LEU A 268 9.99 -20.40 -3.52
C LEU A 268 9.44 -20.56 -4.93
N THR A 269 8.78 -21.68 -5.17
CA THR A 269 8.05 -21.91 -6.41
C THR A 269 6.62 -21.40 -6.28
N GLU A 270 6.04 -20.99 -7.37
CA GLU A 270 4.64 -20.59 -7.44
C GLU A 270 3.82 -21.64 -8.18
N ARG A 271 2.52 -21.68 -7.91
CA ARG A 271 1.56 -22.46 -8.70
C ARG A 271 1.57 -21.97 -10.15
N GLU A 272 1.31 -22.87 -11.09
CA GLU A 272 1.22 -22.53 -12.50
C GLU A 272 0.22 -21.38 -12.74
N ALA A 273 0.61 -20.39 -13.55
CA ALA A 273 -0.17 -19.18 -13.76
C ALA A 273 -1.59 -19.46 -14.28
N CYS A 274 -1.74 -20.43 -15.18
CA CYS A 274 -3.05 -20.86 -15.71
C CYS A 274 -3.98 -21.47 -14.66
N SER A 275 -3.44 -22.04 -13.59
CA SER A 275 -4.23 -22.60 -12.49
C SER A 275 -4.59 -21.54 -11.47
N ARG A 276 -3.61 -20.73 -11.05
CA ARG A 276 -3.79 -19.75 -9.98
C ARG A 276 -4.68 -18.55 -10.36
N VAL A 277 -4.91 -18.30 -11.65
CA VAL A 277 -5.86 -17.27 -12.12
C VAL A 277 -7.32 -17.66 -11.94
N CYS A 278 -7.60 -18.91 -11.66
CA CYS A 278 -8.98 -19.44 -11.58
C CYS A 278 -9.52 -19.43 -10.15
N ASP A 279 -8.71 -19.14 -9.14
CA ASP A 279 -9.09 -19.22 -7.74
C ASP A 279 -8.33 -18.19 -6.86
N PHE A 280 -8.70 -18.13 -5.58
CA PHE A 280 -8.05 -17.30 -4.57
C PHE A 280 -7.20 -18.11 -3.59
N GLU A 281 -6.83 -19.34 -3.93
CA GLU A 281 -5.91 -20.16 -3.16
C GLU A 281 -4.49 -19.56 -3.16
N GLY A 282 -3.65 -20.01 -2.22
CA GLY A 282 -2.28 -19.53 -2.10
C GLY A 282 -1.51 -19.61 -3.42
N VAL A 283 -0.81 -18.56 -3.77
CA VAL A 283 -0.03 -18.46 -5.02
C VAL A 283 1.30 -19.19 -4.89
N GLU A 284 2.00 -19.03 -3.77
CA GLU A 284 3.29 -19.63 -3.49
C GLU A 284 3.13 -21.03 -2.91
N ASN A 285 4.01 -21.93 -3.30
CA ASN A 285 4.15 -23.24 -2.67
C ASN A 285 4.92 -23.11 -1.35
N CYS A 286 4.51 -23.86 -0.34
CA CYS A 286 5.23 -23.89 0.93
C CYS A 286 6.61 -24.52 0.77
N MET A 287 7.58 -24.06 1.56
CA MET A 287 8.85 -24.74 1.73
C MET A 287 8.65 -26.14 2.32
N THR A 288 9.40 -27.09 1.86
CA THR A 288 9.59 -28.36 2.57
C THR A 288 10.36 -28.14 3.87
N GLU A 289 10.29 -29.08 4.80
CA GLU A 289 11.06 -29.01 6.05
C GLU A 289 12.57 -28.88 5.80
N ALA A 290 13.10 -29.58 4.78
CA ALA A 290 14.51 -29.50 4.41
C ALA A 290 14.88 -28.09 3.90
N GLU A 291 14.08 -27.50 3.05
CA GLU A 291 14.26 -26.13 2.54
C GLU A 291 14.17 -25.10 3.64
N ALA A 292 13.20 -25.23 4.55
CA ALA A 292 13.06 -24.34 5.69
C ALA A 292 14.28 -24.42 6.64
N LYS A 293 14.82 -25.61 6.85
CA LYS A 293 16.08 -25.82 7.58
C LYS A 293 17.27 -25.18 6.85
N GLN A 294 17.37 -25.35 5.53
CA GLN A 294 18.40 -24.72 4.72
C GLN A 294 18.35 -23.20 4.85
N GLU A 295 17.16 -22.56 4.69
CA GLU A 295 17.00 -21.12 4.84
C GLU A 295 17.33 -20.63 6.25
N SER A 296 16.93 -21.36 7.30
CA SER A 296 17.27 -21.00 8.67
C SER A 296 18.78 -21.06 8.93
N HIS A 297 19.50 -21.98 8.30
CA HIS A 297 20.96 -22.09 8.41
C HIS A 297 21.71 -20.94 7.73
N ARG A 298 21.12 -20.24 6.76
CA ARG A 298 21.71 -19.09 6.11
C ARG A 298 21.71 -17.82 6.99
N CYS A 299 20.89 -17.79 8.04
CA CYS A 299 20.78 -16.62 8.92
C CYS A 299 22.05 -16.44 9.74
N LEU A 300 22.77 -15.35 9.52
CA LEU A 300 23.98 -14.99 10.26
C LEU A 300 23.72 -14.29 11.60
N ARG A 301 22.45 -14.14 12.00
CA ARG A 301 22.10 -13.46 13.24
C ARG A 301 22.74 -12.08 13.38
N CYS A 302 22.67 -11.27 12.33
CA CYS A 302 23.27 -9.93 12.30
C CYS A 302 22.67 -9.00 13.40
N ASP A 303 21.46 -9.26 13.84
CA ASP A 303 20.82 -8.62 14.99
C ASP A 303 21.64 -8.76 16.27
N HIS A 304 22.21 -9.94 16.54
CA HIS A 304 23.04 -10.20 17.71
C HIS A 304 24.37 -9.43 17.68
N PHE A 305 24.96 -9.27 16.49
CA PHE A 305 26.22 -8.56 16.32
C PHE A 305 26.08 -7.05 16.14
N GLY A 306 24.89 -6.50 16.30
CA GLY A 306 24.64 -5.07 16.23
C GLY A 306 24.64 -4.46 14.82
N TYR A 307 24.69 -5.25 13.77
CA TYR A 307 24.69 -4.75 12.38
C TYR A 307 23.42 -4.02 11.96
N GLY A 308 22.36 -4.07 12.75
CA GLY A 308 21.14 -3.30 12.52
C GLY A 308 21.09 -1.93 13.23
N ILE A 309 22.09 -1.63 14.05
CA ILE A 309 22.14 -0.42 14.91
C ILE A 309 22.90 0.72 14.22
N PHE A 310 23.72 0.42 13.22
CA PHE A 310 24.42 1.43 12.44
C PHE A 310 23.46 2.11 11.46
N LYS A 311 23.02 3.29 11.81
CA LYS A 311 22.30 4.24 10.94
C LYS A 311 23.24 5.34 10.51
#